data_bd4e47240b9cc2225522aa60b002265d
#
_entry.id   bd4e47240b9cc2225522aa60b002265d
#
_cell.length_a   1.000
_cell.length_b   1.000
_cell.length_c   1.000
_cell.angle_alpha   90.00
_cell.angle_beta   90.00
_cell.angle_gamma   90.00
#
_symmetry.space_group_name_H-M   'P 1'
#
loop_
_entity.id
_entity.type
_entity.pdbx_description
1 polymer ?
#
loop_
_entity_poly.entity_id
_entity_poly.type
_entity_poly.pdbx_seq_one_letter_code
_entity_poly.pdbx_strand_id
1 'polypeptide(L)'
;MLENVRIRLPGLSKSYYFKTVLMPGFSDAHAHPQVVDVGNGKWCNSLEWIAHRRLKVDESSLRRDLVLSEKLAKVTILLSLLNGVTLLSIVGSLRANAMAVKNIEHKPRVVLMPTLMRGKGWSDFNTFVRFHTSLNGFENELVKMGVFIHSISYTNRSDITQAYNYSKKRKILLGMHLSEGISELKKAVRLLASNKLDIIGVHCIEDEKYEEYAVKIVHCPVSNIYLYNRTLKDPKKISCFGSDWPLLIGSVLNQYRTALRIHKVSPLFLLRKATIGGYETYGMRWDGDLVAFDEDLKKVVKGEVNQPVYVFVNGNAVVEERGINNLSINDIERIKNELIREAFDKHPSE
;
A
#
# COMPACT_ATOMS: atom_id res chain seq x y z
N MET A 1 -13.89 -9.59 16.09
CA MET A 1 -14.85 -10.01 15.04
C MET A 1 -16.15 -10.36 15.74
N LEU A 2 -17.26 -9.97 15.16
CA LEU A 2 -18.60 -10.11 15.71
C LEU A 2 -19.49 -10.76 14.69
N GLU A 3 -20.42 -11.60 15.12
CA GLU A 3 -21.48 -12.21 14.29
C GLU A 3 -22.84 -11.82 14.83
N ASN A 4 -23.86 -11.77 13.97
CA ASN A 4 -25.24 -11.42 14.32
C ASN A 4 -25.34 -10.06 15.08
N VAL A 5 -24.70 -9.03 14.55
CA VAL A 5 -24.58 -7.71 15.19
C VAL A 5 -25.46 -6.69 14.50
N ARG A 6 -26.17 -5.92 15.31
CA ARG A 6 -26.80 -4.67 14.90
C ARG A 6 -25.91 -3.50 15.32
N ILE A 7 -25.48 -2.70 14.36
CA ILE A 7 -24.70 -1.51 14.66
C ILE A 7 -25.45 -0.23 14.23
N ARG A 8 -25.28 0.80 15.02
CA ARG A 8 -25.64 2.18 14.68
C ARG A 8 -24.37 3.00 14.84
N LEU A 9 -23.86 3.48 13.73
CA LEU A 9 -22.65 4.32 13.74
C LEU A 9 -23.03 5.75 14.15
N PRO A 10 -22.19 6.45 14.91
CA PRO A 10 -22.41 7.84 15.24
C PRO A 10 -22.62 8.69 13.99
N GLY A 11 -23.64 9.55 13.97
CA GLY A 11 -23.96 10.41 12.83
C GLY A 11 -24.81 9.78 11.73
N LEU A 12 -25.04 8.46 11.76
CA LEU A 12 -25.93 7.79 10.80
C LEU A 12 -27.35 7.67 11.34
N SER A 13 -28.35 8.03 10.52
CA SER A 13 -29.78 7.76 10.80
C SER A 13 -30.12 6.26 10.59
N LYS A 14 -29.33 5.57 9.76
CA LYS A 14 -29.55 4.16 9.36
C LYS A 14 -28.88 3.21 10.34
N SER A 15 -29.58 2.15 10.73
CA SER A 15 -29.02 1.01 11.46
C SER A 15 -28.75 -0.14 10.51
N TYR A 16 -27.61 -0.78 10.67
CA TYR A 16 -27.20 -1.94 9.88
C TYR A 16 -27.31 -3.21 10.73
N TYR A 17 -27.84 -4.28 10.15
CA TYR A 17 -27.93 -5.58 10.77
C TYR A 17 -27.12 -6.59 9.96
N PHE A 18 -26.11 -7.17 10.59
CA PHE A 18 -25.24 -8.16 9.98
C PHE A 18 -25.50 -9.53 10.61
N LYS A 19 -26.01 -10.45 9.81
CA LYS A 19 -26.17 -11.87 10.22
C LYS A 19 -24.84 -12.62 10.26
N THR A 20 -23.80 -12.04 9.65
CA THR A 20 -22.51 -12.64 9.38
C THR A 20 -21.39 -11.82 10.00
N VAL A 21 -20.17 -11.90 9.48
CA VAL A 21 -18.98 -11.36 10.12
C VAL A 21 -18.85 -9.86 9.93
N LEU A 22 -18.72 -9.13 11.03
CA LEU A 22 -18.24 -7.76 11.09
C LEU A 22 -16.85 -7.73 11.74
N MET A 23 -15.89 -7.08 11.10
CA MET A 23 -14.50 -7.03 11.57
C MET A 23 -13.82 -5.70 11.19
N PRO A 24 -12.65 -5.38 11.78
CA PRO A 24 -11.81 -4.28 11.27
C PRO A 24 -11.51 -4.46 9.78
N GLY A 25 -11.53 -3.37 9.02
CA GLY A 25 -11.17 -3.40 7.60
C GLY A 25 -9.72 -3.79 7.36
N PHE A 26 -9.41 -4.19 6.14
CA PHE A 26 -8.05 -4.48 5.73
C PHE A 26 -7.21 -3.22 5.66
N SER A 27 -5.91 -3.36 5.91
CA SER A 27 -4.92 -2.30 5.74
C SER A 27 -3.90 -2.69 4.67
N ASP A 28 -3.84 -1.92 3.60
CA ASP A 28 -2.84 -2.05 2.55
C ASP A 28 -1.73 -1.03 2.80
N ALA A 29 -0.64 -1.51 3.34
CA ALA A 29 0.45 -0.66 3.82
C ALA A 29 1.48 -0.30 2.74
N HIS A 30 1.30 -0.72 1.50
CA HIS A 30 2.19 -0.36 0.39
C HIS A 30 1.55 -0.68 -0.95
N ALA A 31 1.25 0.35 -1.73
CA ALA A 31 0.64 0.22 -3.04
C ALA A 31 1.25 1.21 -4.05
N HIS A 32 1.60 0.73 -5.24
CA HIS A 32 2.07 1.50 -6.39
C HIS A 32 0.95 1.65 -7.44
N PRO A 33 0.15 2.72 -7.41
CA PRO A 33 -0.99 2.88 -8.31
C PRO A 33 -0.62 3.00 -9.80
N GLN A 34 0.59 3.45 -10.11
CA GLN A 34 1.03 3.68 -11.48
C GLN A 34 1.84 2.51 -12.07
N VAL A 35 1.98 1.40 -11.32
CA VAL A 35 2.66 0.21 -11.87
C VAL A 35 1.63 -0.62 -12.65
N VAL A 36 1.77 -0.60 -13.97
CA VAL A 36 0.90 -1.30 -14.93
C VAL A 36 1.66 -2.39 -15.71
N ASP A 37 2.97 -2.46 -15.53
CA ASP A 37 3.85 -3.48 -16.10
C ASP A 37 5.07 -3.67 -15.19
N VAL A 38 5.49 -4.91 -14.99
CA VAL A 38 6.66 -5.26 -14.16
C VAL A 38 7.69 -6.09 -14.93
N GLY A 39 7.41 -6.35 -16.20
CA GLY A 39 8.20 -7.23 -17.05
C GLY A 39 8.06 -8.70 -16.66
N ASN A 40 8.70 -9.55 -17.43
CA ASN A 40 8.74 -11.00 -17.20
C ASN A 40 10.12 -11.42 -16.70
N GLY A 41 10.17 -12.47 -15.90
CA GLY A 41 11.42 -13.10 -15.47
C GLY A 41 11.45 -13.40 -13.97
N LYS A 42 12.51 -14.10 -13.59
CA LYS A 42 12.88 -14.36 -12.20
C LYS A 42 14.27 -13.78 -11.95
N TRP A 43 14.42 -13.14 -10.82
CA TRP A 43 15.59 -12.33 -10.52
C TRP A 43 16.19 -12.71 -9.16
N CYS A 44 17.46 -12.48 -8.96
CA CYS A 44 18.09 -12.71 -7.65
C CYS A 44 17.73 -11.60 -6.66
N ASN A 45 17.57 -10.37 -7.14
CA ASN A 45 17.28 -9.18 -6.32
C ASN A 45 16.70 -8.03 -7.15
N SER A 46 16.28 -6.98 -6.47
CA SER A 46 15.68 -5.78 -7.09
C SER A 46 16.64 -5.00 -8.00
N LEU A 47 17.95 -5.03 -7.74
CA LEU A 47 18.92 -4.34 -8.60
C LEU A 47 18.99 -5.00 -9.97
N GLU A 48 19.06 -6.33 -9.99
CA GLU A 48 19.03 -7.12 -11.22
C GLU A 48 17.71 -6.94 -11.97
N TRP A 49 16.58 -7.02 -11.23
CA TRP A 49 15.26 -6.80 -11.82
C TRP A 49 15.16 -5.44 -12.50
N ILE A 50 15.46 -4.33 -11.80
CA ILE A 50 15.34 -2.98 -12.36
C ILE A 50 16.31 -2.76 -13.54
N ALA A 51 17.51 -3.35 -13.48
CA ALA A 51 18.52 -3.19 -14.53
C ALA A 51 18.18 -3.95 -15.83
N HIS A 52 17.46 -5.08 -15.73
CA HIS A 52 17.30 -6.02 -16.84
C HIS A 52 15.85 -6.30 -17.24
N ARG A 53 14.86 -5.84 -16.45
CA ARG A 53 13.45 -5.98 -16.80
C ARG A 53 13.15 -5.28 -18.14
N ARG A 54 12.39 -5.95 -18.96
CA ARG A 54 11.88 -5.37 -20.20
C ARG A 54 10.42 -5.02 -20.00
N LEU A 55 10.15 -3.73 -19.91
CA LEU A 55 8.78 -3.21 -19.79
C LEU A 55 8.25 -2.88 -21.16
N LYS A 56 6.94 -3.01 -21.35
CA LYS A 56 6.22 -2.56 -22.52
C LYS A 56 5.76 -1.11 -22.39
N VAL A 57 5.82 -0.54 -21.17
CA VAL A 57 5.42 0.83 -20.86
C VAL A 57 6.63 1.61 -20.36
N ASP A 58 6.88 2.80 -20.92
CA ASP A 58 7.83 3.77 -20.36
C ASP A 58 7.25 4.38 -19.08
N GLU A 59 7.66 3.81 -17.94
CA GLU A 59 7.23 4.28 -16.62
C GLU A 59 7.55 5.78 -16.38
N SER A 60 8.64 6.30 -16.94
CA SER A 60 9.01 7.70 -16.80
C SER A 60 8.03 8.61 -17.53
N SER A 61 7.63 8.24 -18.74
CA SER A 61 6.62 8.95 -19.53
C SER A 61 5.26 8.89 -18.84
N LEU A 62 4.82 7.71 -18.42
CA LEU A 62 3.55 7.52 -17.72
C LEU A 62 3.46 8.38 -16.44
N ARG A 63 4.53 8.46 -15.63
CA ARG A 63 4.52 9.30 -14.41
C ARG A 63 4.43 10.78 -14.69
N ARG A 64 4.88 11.25 -15.86
CA ARG A 64 4.75 12.64 -16.29
C ARG A 64 3.36 12.98 -16.84
N ASP A 65 2.61 11.96 -17.30
CA ASP A 65 1.18 12.10 -17.60
C ASP A 65 0.37 12.13 -16.30
N LEU A 66 0.21 13.33 -15.75
CA LEU A 66 -0.47 13.52 -14.47
C LEU A 66 -1.94 13.12 -14.54
N VAL A 67 -2.58 13.26 -15.70
CA VAL A 67 -4.01 12.93 -15.88
C VAL A 67 -4.21 11.43 -15.83
N LEU A 68 -3.43 10.66 -16.59
CA LEU A 68 -3.54 9.20 -16.57
C LEU A 68 -3.07 8.61 -15.24
N SER A 69 -1.98 9.14 -14.68
CA SER A 69 -1.48 8.73 -13.35
C SER A 69 -2.50 9.01 -12.23
N GLU A 70 -3.26 10.12 -12.27
CA GLU A 70 -4.36 10.40 -11.33
C GLU A 70 -5.50 9.40 -11.50
N LYS A 71 -5.92 9.11 -12.74
CA LYS A 71 -6.97 8.11 -13.02
C LYS A 71 -6.59 6.73 -12.48
N LEU A 72 -5.35 6.28 -12.70
CA LEU A 72 -4.83 4.99 -12.19
C LEU A 72 -4.86 4.98 -10.64
N ALA A 73 -4.48 6.08 -9.99
CA ALA A 73 -4.55 6.18 -8.55
C ALA A 73 -6.00 6.15 -8.03
N LYS A 74 -6.95 6.82 -8.69
CA LYS A 74 -8.38 6.76 -8.33
C LYS A 74 -8.94 5.36 -8.45
N VAL A 75 -8.65 4.66 -9.54
CA VAL A 75 -9.07 3.26 -9.73
C VAL A 75 -8.47 2.35 -8.66
N THR A 76 -7.20 2.54 -8.30
CA THR A 76 -6.57 1.82 -7.20
C THR A 76 -7.31 2.04 -5.88
N ILE A 77 -7.68 3.28 -5.56
CA ILE A 77 -8.44 3.62 -4.34
C ILE A 77 -9.81 2.93 -4.34
N LEU A 78 -10.56 2.99 -5.45
CA LEU A 78 -11.88 2.38 -5.56
C LEU A 78 -11.82 0.85 -5.46
N LEU A 79 -10.88 0.20 -6.16
CA LEU A 79 -10.68 -1.25 -6.06
C LEU A 79 -10.26 -1.66 -4.64
N SER A 80 -9.44 -0.86 -3.98
CA SER A 80 -9.05 -1.11 -2.59
C SER A 80 -10.26 -1.10 -1.67
N LEU A 81 -11.15 -0.09 -1.76
CA LEU A 81 -12.38 -0.02 -0.99
C LEU A 81 -13.30 -1.22 -1.27
N LEU A 82 -13.54 -1.55 -2.55
CA LEU A 82 -14.37 -2.69 -2.93
C LEU A 82 -13.82 -4.04 -2.45
N ASN A 83 -12.52 -4.12 -2.19
CA ASN A 83 -11.86 -5.27 -1.58
C ASN A 83 -11.75 -5.17 -0.04
N GLY A 84 -12.40 -4.20 0.59
CA GLY A 84 -12.45 -4.06 2.04
C GLY A 84 -11.25 -3.37 2.67
N VAL A 85 -10.45 -2.67 1.89
CA VAL A 85 -9.32 -1.89 2.40
C VAL A 85 -9.83 -0.56 2.95
N THR A 86 -9.61 -0.34 4.23
CA THR A 86 -10.01 0.87 4.96
C THR A 86 -8.83 1.77 5.35
N LEU A 87 -7.60 1.28 5.17
CA LEU A 87 -6.36 2.06 5.20
C LEU A 87 -5.50 1.69 4.00
N LEU A 88 -5.06 2.68 3.23
CA LEU A 88 -4.25 2.49 2.03
C LEU A 88 -3.04 3.42 2.05
N SER A 89 -1.84 2.86 2.01
CA SER A 89 -0.60 3.62 1.82
C SER A 89 -0.22 3.64 0.35
N ILE A 90 -0.19 4.83 -0.24
CA ILE A 90 0.10 5.03 -1.66
C ILE A 90 1.50 5.64 -1.81
N VAL A 91 2.35 4.95 -2.57
CA VAL A 91 3.69 5.41 -2.95
C VAL A 91 3.72 5.81 -4.43
N GLY A 92 4.82 6.39 -4.91
CA GLY A 92 5.01 6.75 -6.31
C GLY A 92 4.83 8.24 -6.59
N SER A 93 3.95 8.59 -7.51
CA SER A 93 3.76 9.97 -7.99
C SER A 93 3.33 10.93 -6.89
N LEU A 94 4.12 11.99 -6.70
CA LEU A 94 3.85 13.04 -5.72
C LEU A 94 2.52 13.76 -6.00
N ARG A 95 2.35 14.27 -7.22
CA ARG A 95 1.22 15.12 -7.60
C ARG A 95 -0.04 14.32 -7.93
N ALA A 96 0.10 13.31 -8.78
CA ALA A 96 -1.05 12.54 -9.23
C ALA A 96 -1.79 11.84 -8.08
N ASN A 97 -1.03 11.26 -7.13
CA ASN A 97 -1.63 10.61 -5.96
C ASN A 97 -2.35 11.62 -5.04
N ALA A 98 -1.77 12.81 -4.81
CA ALA A 98 -2.43 13.84 -4.02
C ALA A 98 -3.70 14.37 -4.71
N MET A 99 -3.67 14.57 -6.03
CA MET A 99 -4.83 14.96 -6.82
C MET A 99 -5.92 13.89 -6.74
N ALA A 100 -5.58 12.62 -6.90
CA ALA A 100 -6.52 11.51 -6.77
C ALA A 100 -7.20 11.51 -5.40
N VAL A 101 -6.42 11.61 -4.31
CA VAL A 101 -6.95 11.63 -2.93
C VAL A 101 -7.81 12.86 -2.66
N LYS A 102 -7.47 14.02 -3.24
CA LYS A 102 -8.26 15.26 -3.11
C LYS A 102 -9.58 15.18 -3.86
N ASN A 103 -9.55 14.60 -5.07
CA ASN A 103 -10.66 14.68 -6.02
C ASN A 103 -11.60 13.46 -5.97
N ILE A 104 -11.30 12.44 -5.15
CA ILE A 104 -12.18 11.29 -4.98
C ILE A 104 -13.10 11.49 -3.77
N GLU A 105 -14.37 11.18 -3.96
CA GLU A 105 -15.40 11.35 -2.93
C GLU A 105 -15.22 10.31 -1.81
N HIS A 106 -15.24 9.03 -2.18
CA HIS A 106 -15.07 7.93 -1.25
C HIS A 106 -13.62 7.42 -1.27
N LYS A 107 -13.00 7.40 -0.09
CA LYS A 107 -11.62 6.96 0.08
C LYS A 107 -11.43 6.23 1.41
N PRO A 108 -10.49 5.29 1.49
CA PRO A 108 -10.02 4.75 2.78
C PRO A 108 -9.27 5.85 3.54
N ARG A 109 -8.81 5.57 4.75
CA ARG A 109 -7.73 6.36 5.30
C ARG A 109 -6.51 6.21 4.40
N VAL A 110 -5.89 7.31 4.05
CA VAL A 110 -4.77 7.32 3.09
C VAL A 110 -3.50 7.79 3.76
N VAL A 111 -2.42 7.04 3.55
CA VAL A 111 -1.07 7.49 3.85
C VAL A 111 -0.39 7.81 2.52
N LEU A 112 -0.20 9.10 2.23
CA LEU A 112 0.52 9.54 1.04
C LEU A 112 2.02 9.52 1.31
N MET A 113 2.75 8.69 0.56
CA MET A 113 4.20 8.52 0.68
C MET A 113 4.88 8.76 -0.68
N PRO A 114 5.02 10.02 -1.10
CA PRO A 114 5.71 10.36 -2.35
C PRO A 114 7.10 9.76 -2.41
N THR A 115 7.45 9.18 -3.56
CA THR A 115 8.69 8.44 -3.72
C THR A 115 9.83 9.35 -4.22
N LEU A 116 10.94 9.33 -3.51
CA LEU A 116 12.22 9.90 -3.93
C LEU A 116 13.04 8.83 -4.66
N MET A 117 13.45 9.15 -5.89
CA MET A 117 14.28 8.27 -6.72
C MET A 117 15.03 9.11 -7.76
N ARG A 118 16.16 8.60 -8.24
CA ARG A 118 16.86 9.18 -9.40
C ARG A 118 16.14 8.87 -10.70
N GLY A 119 16.19 9.79 -11.64
CA GLY A 119 15.66 9.59 -12.98
C GLY A 119 14.49 10.50 -13.33
N LYS A 120 14.14 10.52 -14.62
CA LYS A 120 13.03 11.33 -15.14
C LYS A 120 11.70 10.84 -14.58
N GLY A 121 10.80 11.76 -14.28
CA GLY A 121 9.47 11.45 -13.74
C GLY A 121 9.43 11.17 -12.23
N TRP A 122 10.58 11.18 -11.54
CA TRP A 122 10.67 11.03 -10.09
C TRP A 122 10.98 12.35 -9.39
N SER A 123 10.61 12.44 -8.11
CA SER A 123 10.90 13.61 -7.29
C SER A 123 12.25 13.46 -6.58
N ASP A 124 12.97 14.59 -6.44
CA ASP A 124 14.07 14.77 -5.51
C ASP A 124 13.55 15.30 -4.15
N PHE A 125 14.43 15.38 -3.16
CA PHE A 125 14.08 15.87 -1.83
C PHE A 125 13.58 17.32 -1.84
N ASN A 126 14.17 18.21 -2.61
CA ASN A 126 13.77 19.61 -2.67
C ASN A 126 12.36 19.78 -3.25
N THR A 127 12.05 19.02 -4.29
CA THR A 127 10.71 18.98 -4.90
C THR A 127 9.69 18.45 -3.88
N PHE A 128 10.03 17.39 -3.15
CA PHE A 128 9.20 16.86 -2.08
C PHE A 128 8.91 17.92 -1.00
N VAL A 129 9.93 18.59 -0.48
CA VAL A 129 9.76 19.60 0.60
C VAL A 129 8.85 20.73 0.14
N ARG A 130 9.08 21.28 -1.07
CA ARG A 130 8.23 22.35 -1.62
C ARG A 130 6.77 21.91 -1.71
N PHE A 131 6.53 20.70 -2.18
CA PHE A 131 5.19 20.16 -2.31
C PHE A 131 4.56 19.87 -0.94
N HIS A 132 5.29 19.23 -0.03
CA HIS A 132 4.81 18.95 1.33
C HIS A 132 4.42 20.25 2.04
N THR A 133 5.21 21.31 1.89
CA THR A 133 4.89 22.62 2.47
C THR A 133 3.65 23.25 1.81
N SER A 134 3.45 23.06 0.50
CA SER A 134 2.27 23.58 -0.21
C SER A 134 0.96 22.87 0.14
N LEU A 135 1.04 21.67 0.70
CA LEU A 135 -0.11 20.88 1.18
C LEU A 135 -0.43 21.13 2.66
N ASN A 136 0.00 22.27 3.21
CA ASN A 136 -0.34 22.63 4.58
C ASN A 136 -1.87 22.61 4.76
N GLY A 137 -2.36 21.82 5.75
CA GLY A 137 -3.79 21.57 5.97
C GLY A 137 -4.40 20.44 5.11
N PHE A 138 -3.63 19.75 4.28
CA PHE A 138 -4.10 18.56 3.56
C PHE A 138 -4.22 17.34 4.48
N GLU A 139 -3.38 17.26 5.51
CA GLU A 139 -3.45 16.21 6.52
C GLU A 139 -4.68 16.44 7.42
N ASN A 140 -5.38 15.35 7.69
CA ASN A 140 -6.55 15.32 8.57
C ASN A 140 -6.68 13.90 9.16
N GLU A 141 -7.81 13.60 9.79
CA GLU A 141 -8.06 12.26 10.36
C GLU A 141 -8.06 11.13 9.31
N LEU A 142 -8.35 11.42 8.03
CA LEU A 142 -8.36 10.43 6.94
C LEU A 142 -7.07 10.44 6.12
N VAL A 143 -6.27 11.51 6.15
CA VAL A 143 -5.09 11.64 5.31
C VAL A 143 -3.87 11.98 6.14
N LYS A 144 -2.83 11.17 6.03
CA LYS A 144 -1.51 11.37 6.63
C LYS A 144 -0.46 11.42 5.55
N MET A 145 0.58 12.23 5.75
CA MET A 145 1.69 12.31 4.82
C MET A 145 2.97 11.70 5.41
N GLY A 146 3.81 11.21 4.50
CA GLY A 146 5.15 10.76 4.78
C GLY A 146 6.04 10.98 3.59
N VAL A 147 7.19 10.34 3.56
CA VAL A 147 8.10 10.29 2.43
C VAL A 147 8.59 8.87 2.22
N PHE A 148 8.75 8.47 0.97
CA PHE A 148 9.24 7.15 0.61
C PHE A 148 10.56 7.26 -0.16
N ILE A 149 11.58 6.58 0.28
CA ILE A 149 12.85 6.41 -0.43
C ILE A 149 12.72 5.15 -1.26
N HIS A 150 12.88 5.25 -2.61
CA HIS A 150 12.76 4.06 -3.44
C HIS A 150 13.69 2.93 -2.95
N SER A 151 14.96 3.19 -2.88
CA SER A 151 15.95 2.28 -2.29
C SER A 151 17.29 3.01 -2.09
N ILE A 152 18.20 2.42 -1.34
CA ILE A 152 19.55 2.96 -1.14
C ILE A 152 20.31 3.10 -2.47
N SER A 153 20.09 2.18 -3.39
CA SER A 153 20.82 2.12 -4.65
C SER A 153 20.25 3.04 -5.73
N TYR A 154 18.95 3.32 -5.71
CA TYR A 154 18.25 4.12 -6.73
C TYR A 154 17.88 5.52 -6.28
N THR A 155 18.26 5.94 -5.08
CA THR A 155 18.06 7.30 -4.58
C THR A 155 19.43 7.97 -4.30
N ASN A 156 19.54 9.27 -4.48
CA ASN A 156 20.78 9.98 -4.17
C ASN A 156 21.05 9.94 -2.66
N ARG A 157 22.30 9.77 -2.27
CA ARG A 157 22.68 9.74 -0.85
C ARG A 157 22.27 10.99 -0.09
N SER A 158 22.42 12.17 -0.72
CA SER A 158 21.97 13.45 -0.15
C SER A 158 20.47 13.45 0.10
N ASP A 159 19.65 12.98 -0.87
CA ASP A 159 18.20 12.94 -0.73
C ASP A 159 17.77 11.98 0.39
N ILE A 160 18.43 10.80 0.49
CA ILE A 160 18.19 9.84 1.57
C ILE A 160 18.44 10.47 2.95
N THR A 161 19.61 11.08 3.13
CA THR A 161 20.02 11.68 4.42
C THR A 161 19.13 12.86 4.78
N GLN A 162 18.81 13.71 3.80
CA GLN A 162 17.94 14.87 4.00
C GLN A 162 16.51 14.44 4.33
N ALA A 163 15.94 13.44 3.62
CA ALA A 163 14.62 12.90 3.90
C ALA A 163 14.55 12.28 5.32
N TYR A 164 15.57 11.53 5.72
CA TYR A 164 15.66 10.98 7.07
C TYR A 164 15.68 12.08 8.14
N ASN A 165 16.55 13.07 8.02
CA ASN A 165 16.64 14.17 8.97
C ASN A 165 15.36 15.00 9.01
N TYR A 166 14.76 15.25 7.84
CA TYR A 166 13.49 15.96 7.74
C TYR A 166 12.35 15.18 8.42
N SER A 167 12.27 13.86 8.19
CA SER A 167 11.26 13.02 8.80
C SER A 167 11.36 13.02 10.32
N LYS A 168 12.56 12.93 10.88
CA LYS A 168 12.80 13.04 12.33
C LYS A 168 12.40 14.40 12.88
N LYS A 169 12.85 15.49 12.21
CA LYS A 169 12.54 16.87 12.64
C LYS A 169 11.05 17.18 12.59
N ARG A 170 10.35 16.73 11.54
CA ARG A 170 8.94 17.00 11.32
C ARG A 170 8.01 15.94 11.90
N LYS A 171 8.56 14.83 12.43
CA LYS A 171 7.81 13.67 12.94
C LYS A 171 6.86 13.07 11.89
N ILE A 172 7.26 13.08 10.62
CA ILE A 172 6.53 12.43 9.54
C ILE A 172 7.07 11.02 9.29
N LEU A 173 6.26 10.20 8.65
CA LEU A 173 6.60 8.82 8.32
C LEU A 173 7.70 8.75 7.26
N LEU A 174 8.61 7.79 7.41
CA LEU A 174 9.63 7.46 6.42
C LEU A 174 9.56 5.98 6.07
N GLY A 175 9.38 5.68 4.79
CA GLY A 175 9.42 4.32 4.26
C GLY A 175 10.50 4.15 3.22
N MET A 176 10.89 2.89 2.96
CA MET A 176 11.79 2.52 1.87
C MET A 176 11.65 1.05 1.50
N HIS A 177 11.91 0.70 0.23
CA HIS A 177 12.24 -0.69 -0.10
C HIS A 177 13.58 -1.02 0.54
N LEU A 178 13.61 -2.10 1.29
CA LEU A 178 14.78 -2.48 2.07
C LEU A 178 15.03 -3.99 1.97
N SER A 179 16.25 -4.35 1.66
CA SER A 179 16.71 -5.75 1.61
C SER A 179 15.82 -6.64 0.73
N GLU A 180 15.53 -6.14 -0.46
CA GLU A 180 14.72 -6.78 -1.48
C GLU A 180 15.59 -7.71 -2.36
N GLY A 181 15.92 -8.88 -1.80
CA GLY A 181 16.77 -9.86 -2.44
C GLY A 181 18.28 -9.62 -2.28
N ILE A 182 18.68 -8.55 -1.61
CA ILE A 182 20.06 -8.20 -1.27
C ILE A 182 20.11 -7.51 0.09
N SER A 183 21.04 -7.90 0.96
CA SER A 183 21.18 -7.32 2.30
C SER A 183 21.57 -5.85 2.27
N GLU A 184 20.72 -4.98 2.80
CA GLU A 184 20.90 -3.52 2.80
C GLU A 184 20.80 -2.86 4.17
N LEU A 185 20.30 -3.56 5.20
CA LEU A 185 20.07 -2.99 6.53
C LEU A 185 21.32 -2.32 7.10
N LYS A 186 22.46 -2.99 7.07
CA LYS A 186 23.73 -2.43 7.55
C LYS A 186 24.19 -1.20 6.73
N LYS A 187 23.88 -1.17 5.44
CA LYS A 187 24.16 0.00 4.59
C LYS A 187 23.29 1.19 4.99
N ALA A 188 21.98 0.94 5.27
CA ALA A 188 21.06 1.95 5.76
C ALA A 188 21.53 2.54 7.11
N VAL A 189 21.89 1.68 8.06
CA VAL A 189 22.41 2.09 9.38
C VAL A 189 23.64 3.00 9.25
N ARG A 190 24.61 2.61 8.42
CA ARG A 190 25.83 3.42 8.18
C ARG A 190 25.52 4.73 7.48
N LEU A 191 24.66 4.70 6.46
CA LEU A 191 24.31 5.90 5.67
C LEU A 191 23.57 6.94 6.52
N LEU A 192 22.67 6.48 7.38
CA LEU A 192 21.84 7.32 8.23
C LEU A 192 22.50 7.64 9.59
N ALA A 193 23.66 7.05 9.85
CA ALA A 193 24.43 7.22 11.09
C ALA A 193 23.55 7.07 12.36
N SER A 194 22.69 6.06 12.38
CA SER A 194 21.71 5.86 13.44
C SER A 194 21.58 4.40 13.84
N ASN A 195 21.67 4.13 15.14
CA ASN A 195 21.43 2.82 15.73
C ASN A 195 19.93 2.51 15.90
N LYS A 196 19.06 3.50 15.71
CA LYS A 196 17.60 3.35 15.72
C LYS A 196 17.05 4.07 14.51
N LEU A 197 16.80 3.33 13.44
CA LEU A 197 16.29 3.89 12.17
C LEU A 197 14.87 4.42 12.32
N ASP A 198 13.99 3.63 12.97
CA ASP A 198 12.57 3.95 13.17
C ASP A 198 11.92 4.30 11.83
N ILE A 199 11.98 3.36 10.92
CA ILE A 199 11.49 3.46 9.54
C ILE A 199 10.55 2.30 9.20
N ILE A 200 9.86 2.45 8.07
CA ILE A 200 9.04 1.39 7.48
C ILE A 200 9.86 0.76 6.35
N GLY A 201 10.22 -0.51 6.53
CA GLY A 201 10.93 -1.31 5.51
C GLY A 201 9.93 -2.14 4.71
N VAL A 202 9.93 -2.01 3.39
CA VAL A 202 9.09 -2.83 2.52
C VAL A 202 9.90 -3.98 1.96
N HIS A 203 9.27 -5.13 1.78
CA HIS A 203 9.81 -6.44 1.40
C HIS A 203 10.62 -7.11 2.50
N CYS A 204 11.80 -6.60 2.87
CA CYS A 204 12.68 -7.13 3.90
C CYS A 204 12.84 -8.67 3.79
N ILE A 205 13.20 -9.15 2.58
CA ILE A 205 13.24 -10.59 2.27
C ILE A 205 14.41 -11.28 2.98
N GLU A 206 15.52 -10.55 3.15
CA GLU A 206 16.75 -11.08 3.71
C GLU A 206 16.62 -11.31 5.22
N ASP A 207 17.35 -12.31 5.74
CA ASP A 207 17.33 -12.60 7.16
C ASP A 207 18.27 -11.67 7.93
N GLU A 208 17.77 -10.47 8.22
CA GLU A 208 18.48 -9.44 8.96
C GLU A 208 17.73 -9.10 10.27
N LYS A 209 18.40 -8.41 11.20
CA LYS A 209 17.88 -8.08 12.53
C LYS A 209 17.15 -6.72 12.52
N TYR A 210 16.07 -6.64 11.78
CA TYR A 210 15.31 -5.41 11.59
C TYR A 210 14.78 -4.81 12.88
N GLU A 211 14.40 -5.66 13.84
CA GLU A 211 13.88 -5.28 15.14
C GLU A 211 14.90 -4.51 16.00
N GLU A 212 16.20 -4.83 15.88
CA GLU A 212 17.28 -4.14 16.60
C GLU A 212 17.38 -2.67 16.19
N TYR A 213 16.93 -2.33 14.97
CA TYR A 213 16.97 -0.98 14.40
C TYR A 213 15.60 -0.32 14.32
N ALA A 214 14.58 -0.88 14.99
CA ALA A 214 13.20 -0.39 14.98
C ALA A 214 12.62 -0.23 13.56
N VAL A 215 12.89 -1.19 12.67
CA VAL A 215 12.30 -1.25 11.33
C VAL A 215 10.98 -2.00 11.42
N LYS A 216 9.88 -1.36 11.01
CA LYS A 216 8.56 -1.99 10.85
C LYS A 216 8.45 -2.58 9.45
N ILE A 217 8.11 -3.87 9.34
CA ILE A 217 8.14 -4.57 8.05
C ILE A 217 6.76 -4.60 7.40
N VAL A 218 6.66 -4.06 6.19
CA VAL A 218 5.55 -4.26 5.27
C VAL A 218 5.86 -5.44 4.36
N HIS A 219 5.08 -6.51 4.51
CA HIS A 219 5.30 -7.75 3.79
C HIS A 219 4.46 -7.84 2.51
N CYS A 220 5.11 -8.06 1.37
CA CYS A 220 4.50 -8.17 0.04
C CYS A 220 4.78 -9.56 -0.57
N PRO A 221 4.23 -10.66 -0.01
CA PRO A 221 4.64 -12.01 -0.38
C PRO A 221 4.36 -12.37 -1.83
N VAL A 222 3.30 -11.83 -2.45
CA VAL A 222 2.95 -12.15 -3.85
C VAL A 222 4.00 -11.63 -4.81
N SER A 223 4.36 -10.35 -4.73
CA SER A 223 5.39 -9.76 -5.59
C SER A 223 6.78 -10.35 -5.31
N ASN A 224 7.11 -10.59 -4.05
CA ASN A 224 8.36 -11.22 -3.66
C ASN A 224 8.53 -12.61 -4.29
N ILE A 225 7.48 -13.44 -4.24
CA ILE A 225 7.51 -14.78 -4.86
C ILE A 225 7.50 -14.67 -6.39
N TYR A 226 6.71 -13.72 -6.93
CA TYR A 226 6.66 -13.50 -8.36
C TYR A 226 8.03 -13.15 -8.93
N LEU A 227 8.77 -12.23 -8.32
CA LEU A 227 10.08 -11.78 -8.81
C LEU A 227 11.24 -12.69 -8.39
N TYR A 228 11.26 -13.12 -7.12
CA TYR A 228 12.47 -13.71 -6.51
C TYR A 228 12.29 -15.17 -6.11
N ASN A 229 11.11 -15.75 -6.31
CA ASN A 229 10.75 -17.10 -5.85
C ASN A 229 11.03 -17.34 -4.34
N ARG A 230 11.12 -16.27 -3.56
CA ARG A 230 11.36 -16.30 -2.11
C ARG A 230 10.74 -15.07 -1.45
N THR A 231 10.54 -15.14 -0.14
CA THR A 231 10.01 -14.03 0.65
C THR A 231 10.52 -14.13 2.09
N LEU A 232 10.14 -13.16 2.93
CA LEU A 232 10.47 -13.16 4.37
C LEU A 232 10.10 -14.50 5.02
N LYS A 233 11.06 -15.14 5.69
CA LYS A 233 10.89 -16.46 6.28
C LYS A 233 10.17 -16.43 7.64
N ASP A 234 10.54 -15.49 8.51
CA ASP A 234 9.97 -15.40 9.87
C ASP A 234 8.74 -14.50 9.90
N PRO A 235 7.51 -15.07 10.01
CA PRO A 235 6.28 -14.30 10.04
C PRO A 235 6.16 -13.41 11.28
N LYS A 236 6.89 -13.66 12.36
CA LYS A 236 6.85 -12.84 13.57
C LYS A 236 7.41 -11.43 13.32
N LYS A 237 8.30 -11.29 12.36
CA LYS A 237 8.86 -10.00 11.93
C LYS A 237 7.86 -9.13 11.14
N ILE A 238 6.76 -9.71 10.62
CA ILE A 238 5.74 -8.98 9.85
C ILE A 238 5.02 -7.97 10.76
N SER A 239 5.03 -6.71 10.37
CA SER A 239 4.21 -5.67 10.99
C SER A 239 2.84 -5.59 10.32
N CYS A 240 2.80 -5.55 9.00
CA CYS A 240 1.58 -5.50 8.18
C CYS A 240 1.85 -6.00 6.76
N PHE A 241 0.83 -5.98 5.89
CA PHE A 241 0.92 -6.36 4.49
C PHE A 241 0.76 -5.17 3.56
N GLY A 242 1.36 -5.27 2.36
CA GLY A 242 1.19 -4.34 1.25
C GLY A 242 0.89 -5.08 -0.05
N SER A 243 0.01 -4.54 -0.88
CA SER A 243 -0.33 -5.14 -2.18
C SER A 243 0.80 -5.00 -3.20
N ASP A 244 1.64 -3.98 -3.06
CA ASP A 244 2.73 -3.60 -3.96
C ASP A 244 2.21 -3.11 -5.33
N TRP A 245 1.67 -4.00 -6.16
CA TRP A 245 1.13 -3.69 -7.50
C TRP A 245 -0.36 -4.03 -7.58
N PRO A 246 -1.25 -3.26 -6.94
CA PRO A 246 -2.66 -3.63 -6.80
C PRO A 246 -3.40 -3.79 -8.12
N LEU A 247 -3.00 -3.07 -9.16
CA LEU A 247 -3.61 -3.17 -10.48
C LEU A 247 -3.24 -4.46 -11.24
N LEU A 248 -2.12 -5.12 -10.87
CA LEU A 248 -1.62 -6.33 -11.52
C LEU A 248 -1.91 -7.59 -10.73
N ILE A 249 -1.65 -7.58 -9.42
CA ILE A 249 -1.71 -8.79 -8.57
C ILE A 249 -2.84 -8.75 -7.55
N GLY A 250 -3.66 -7.69 -7.59
CA GLY A 250 -4.84 -7.53 -6.76
C GLY A 250 -4.54 -6.99 -5.35
N SER A 251 -5.55 -7.08 -4.49
CA SER A 251 -5.57 -6.43 -3.19
C SER A 251 -4.71 -7.13 -2.13
N VAL A 252 -4.61 -6.48 -0.96
CA VAL A 252 -3.97 -7.02 0.24
C VAL A 252 -4.57 -8.38 0.69
N LEU A 253 -5.80 -8.69 0.32
CA LEU A 253 -6.42 -10.00 0.57
C LEU A 253 -5.65 -11.13 -0.13
N ASN A 254 -5.09 -10.89 -1.32
CA ASN A 254 -4.23 -11.86 -2.01
C ASN A 254 -2.90 -12.06 -1.28
N GLN A 255 -2.37 -11.00 -0.66
CA GLN A 255 -1.16 -11.09 0.18
C GLN A 255 -1.44 -11.95 1.42
N TYR A 256 -2.58 -11.73 2.09
CA TYR A 256 -3.01 -12.52 3.22
C TYR A 256 -3.17 -14.00 2.87
N ARG A 257 -3.89 -14.31 1.77
CA ARG A 257 -4.05 -15.69 1.26
C ARG A 257 -2.72 -16.37 0.97
N THR A 258 -1.79 -15.63 0.38
CA THR A 258 -0.45 -16.15 0.09
C THR A 258 0.32 -16.40 1.38
N ALA A 259 0.26 -15.47 2.34
CA ALA A 259 0.88 -15.64 3.65
C ALA A 259 0.32 -16.85 4.42
N LEU A 260 -0.99 -17.12 4.36
CA LEU A 260 -1.60 -18.32 4.95
C LEU A 260 -1.03 -19.63 4.38
N ARG A 261 -0.66 -19.64 3.09
CA ARG A 261 -0.10 -20.83 2.43
C ARG A 261 1.36 -21.08 2.75
N ILE A 262 2.14 -20.02 2.96
CA ILE A 262 3.60 -20.11 3.12
C ILE A 262 4.06 -20.10 4.58
N HIS A 263 3.31 -19.46 5.48
CA HIS A 263 3.69 -19.34 6.87
C HIS A 263 2.91 -20.29 7.77
N LYS A 264 3.64 -21.06 8.59
CA LYS A 264 3.07 -22.01 9.56
C LYS A 264 2.78 -21.31 10.91
N VAL A 265 1.85 -20.37 10.90
CA VAL A 265 1.41 -19.63 12.09
C VAL A 265 -0.12 -19.55 12.15
N SER A 266 -0.66 -19.10 13.29
CA SER A 266 -2.09 -18.92 13.44
C SER A 266 -2.67 -17.99 12.35
N PRO A 267 -3.74 -18.40 11.64
CA PRO A 267 -4.43 -17.54 10.70
C PRO A 267 -4.90 -16.22 11.31
N LEU A 268 -5.33 -16.22 12.59
CA LEU A 268 -5.72 -15.01 13.31
C LEU A 268 -4.56 -14.04 13.52
N PHE A 269 -3.34 -14.57 13.73
CA PHE A 269 -2.15 -13.72 13.80
C PHE A 269 -1.93 -12.98 12.47
N LEU A 270 -1.98 -13.68 11.35
CA LEU A 270 -1.82 -13.07 10.03
C LEU A 270 -2.99 -12.13 9.69
N LEU A 271 -4.22 -12.48 10.04
CA LEU A 271 -5.39 -11.62 9.83
C LEU A 271 -5.26 -10.30 10.58
N ARG A 272 -4.78 -10.34 11.84
CA ARG A 272 -4.48 -9.12 12.61
C ARG A 272 -3.45 -8.24 11.90
N LYS A 273 -2.42 -8.84 11.27
CA LYS A 273 -1.42 -8.10 10.48
C LYS A 273 -2.01 -7.50 9.19
N ALA A 274 -2.96 -8.20 8.56
CA ALA A 274 -3.65 -7.73 7.36
C ALA A 274 -4.73 -6.66 7.64
N THR A 275 -5.15 -6.50 8.88
CA THR A 275 -6.18 -5.54 9.30
C THR A 275 -5.58 -4.41 10.15
N ILE A 276 -5.39 -4.63 11.43
CA ILE A 276 -4.92 -3.61 12.38
C ILE A 276 -3.43 -3.27 12.20
N GLY A 277 -2.63 -4.19 11.65
CA GLY A 277 -1.19 -4.04 11.53
C GLY A 277 -0.74 -2.79 10.78
N GLY A 278 -1.42 -2.40 9.70
CA GLY A 278 -1.12 -1.16 8.97
C GLY A 278 -1.41 0.08 9.81
N TYR A 279 -2.52 0.10 10.55
CA TYR A 279 -2.86 1.21 11.44
C TYR A 279 -1.80 1.40 12.54
N GLU A 280 -1.35 0.30 13.16
CA GLU A 280 -0.26 0.33 14.17
C GLU A 280 1.07 0.78 13.55
N THR A 281 1.33 0.37 12.30
CA THR A 281 2.56 0.73 11.58
C THR A 281 2.61 2.23 11.30
N TYR A 282 1.51 2.81 10.84
CA TYR A 282 1.41 4.21 10.46
C TYR A 282 0.96 5.14 11.60
N GLY A 283 0.64 4.59 12.76
CA GLY A 283 0.13 5.36 13.90
C GLY A 283 -1.19 6.09 13.57
N MET A 284 -2.08 5.39 12.86
CA MET A 284 -3.44 5.85 12.57
C MET A 284 -4.45 5.13 13.46
N ARG A 285 -5.57 5.77 13.72
CA ARG A 285 -6.70 5.15 14.44
C ARG A 285 -7.52 4.34 13.45
N TRP A 286 -8.11 3.25 13.90
CA TRP A 286 -8.99 2.38 13.09
C TRP A 286 -10.47 2.47 13.52
N ASP A 287 -10.80 3.45 14.34
CA ASP A 287 -12.14 3.65 14.87
C ASP A 287 -13.16 3.88 13.73
N GLY A 288 -14.20 3.03 13.69
CA GLY A 288 -15.23 3.10 12.67
C GLY A 288 -14.81 2.60 11.27
N ASP A 289 -13.64 1.96 11.16
CA ASP A 289 -13.12 1.36 9.93
C ASP A 289 -13.41 -0.15 9.94
N LEU A 290 -14.53 -0.53 9.35
CA LEU A 290 -15.08 -1.87 9.45
C LEU A 290 -15.44 -2.44 8.09
N VAL A 291 -15.45 -3.77 7.99
CA VAL A 291 -15.96 -4.51 6.83
C VAL A 291 -16.93 -5.58 7.28
N ALA A 292 -17.99 -5.78 6.49
CA ALA A 292 -18.95 -6.84 6.69
C ALA A 292 -18.92 -7.81 5.52
N PHE A 293 -18.80 -9.10 5.82
CA PHE A 293 -18.90 -10.18 4.86
C PHE A 293 -20.18 -10.98 5.11
N ASP A 294 -20.77 -11.53 4.08
CA ASP A 294 -21.91 -12.47 4.16
C ASP A 294 -21.48 -13.94 4.27
N GLU A 295 -20.22 -14.15 4.58
CA GLU A 295 -19.59 -15.44 4.80
C GLU A 295 -19.39 -15.71 6.30
N ASP A 296 -19.27 -17.00 6.68
CA ASP A 296 -18.98 -17.36 8.06
C ASP A 296 -17.55 -16.98 8.50
N LEU A 297 -17.36 -16.86 9.81
CA LEU A 297 -16.07 -16.48 10.42
C LEU A 297 -14.92 -17.39 10.00
N LYS A 298 -15.18 -18.70 9.84
CA LYS A 298 -14.15 -19.67 9.46
C LYS A 298 -13.64 -19.40 8.06
N LYS A 299 -14.53 -19.08 7.11
CA LYS A 299 -14.15 -18.69 5.75
C LYS A 299 -13.36 -17.39 5.74
N VAL A 300 -13.79 -16.38 6.50
CA VAL A 300 -13.05 -15.10 6.63
C VAL A 300 -11.64 -15.34 7.13
N VAL A 301 -11.48 -16.11 8.21
CA VAL A 301 -10.17 -16.41 8.81
C VAL A 301 -9.28 -17.24 7.87
N LYS A 302 -9.86 -18.06 6.99
CA LYS A 302 -9.12 -18.80 5.97
C LYS A 302 -8.84 -17.99 4.69
N GLY A 303 -9.34 -16.76 4.61
CA GLY A 303 -9.24 -15.95 3.40
C GLY A 303 -10.12 -16.47 2.24
N GLU A 304 -11.10 -17.34 2.52
CA GLU A 304 -12.04 -17.92 1.57
C GLU A 304 -13.25 -16.98 1.34
N VAL A 305 -12.99 -15.67 1.31
CA VAL A 305 -13.98 -14.62 1.07
C VAL A 305 -13.60 -13.83 -0.16
N ASN A 306 -14.58 -13.27 -0.83
CA ASN A 306 -14.34 -12.42 -1.99
C ASN A 306 -14.47 -10.93 -1.61
N GLN A 307 -15.55 -10.32 -2.00
CA GLN A 307 -15.83 -8.92 -1.78
C GLN A 307 -16.70 -8.75 -0.53
N PRO A 308 -16.41 -7.76 0.36
CA PRO A 308 -17.30 -7.43 1.45
C PRO A 308 -18.62 -6.86 0.93
N VAL A 309 -19.69 -7.06 1.70
CA VAL A 309 -21.02 -6.48 1.38
C VAL A 309 -21.04 -5.00 1.75
N TYR A 310 -20.42 -4.66 2.87
CA TYR A 310 -20.29 -3.27 3.34
C TYR A 310 -18.86 -2.94 3.74
N VAL A 311 -18.45 -1.71 3.49
CA VAL A 311 -17.19 -1.12 4.00
C VAL A 311 -17.51 0.21 4.64
N PHE A 312 -17.02 0.40 5.85
CA PHE A 312 -17.15 1.64 6.61
C PHE A 312 -15.77 2.25 6.82
N VAL A 313 -15.66 3.55 6.59
CA VAL A 313 -14.47 4.34 6.87
C VAL A 313 -14.84 5.51 7.75
N ASN A 314 -14.18 5.63 8.88
CA ASN A 314 -14.48 6.67 9.87
C ASN A 314 -15.99 6.73 10.23
N GLY A 315 -16.62 5.55 10.33
CA GLY A 315 -18.04 5.43 10.64
C GLY A 315 -19.01 5.68 9.49
N ASN A 316 -18.54 6.01 8.30
CA ASN A 316 -19.39 6.23 7.12
C ASN A 316 -19.37 5.03 6.21
N ALA A 317 -20.55 4.60 5.73
CA ALA A 317 -20.63 3.55 4.71
C ALA A 317 -20.11 4.11 3.38
N VAL A 318 -19.03 3.52 2.86
CA VAL A 318 -18.41 3.89 1.59
C VAL A 318 -18.59 2.82 0.51
N VAL A 319 -18.86 1.59 0.92
CA VAL A 319 -19.35 0.50 0.07
C VAL A 319 -20.63 -0.02 0.68
N GLU A 320 -21.70 -0.04 -0.10
CA GLU A 320 -22.98 -0.64 0.27
C GLU A 320 -23.38 -1.67 -0.78
N GLU A 321 -23.81 -2.85 -0.32
CA GLU A 321 -24.27 -3.95 -1.19
C GLU A 321 -23.27 -4.27 -2.32
N ARG A 322 -21.96 -4.29 -1.99
CA ARG A 322 -20.82 -4.53 -2.89
C ARG A 322 -20.60 -3.47 -3.97
N GLY A 323 -21.17 -2.26 -3.82
CA GLY A 323 -21.05 -1.16 -4.78
C GLY A 323 -20.57 0.15 -4.16
N ILE A 324 -20.03 1.03 -5.00
CA ILE A 324 -19.67 2.43 -4.69
C ILE A 324 -20.34 3.32 -5.73
N ASN A 325 -21.24 4.24 -5.33
CA ASN A 325 -21.91 5.16 -6.26
C ASN A 325 -22.53 4.43 -7.48
N ASN A 326 -23.22 3.29 -7.24
CA ASN A 326 -23.81 2.40 -8.25
C ASN A 326 -22.79 1.70 -9.19
N LEU A 327 -21.50 1.78 -8.91
CA LEU A 327 -20.47 1.04 -9.64
C LEU A 327 -20.15 -0.25 -8.90
N SER A 328 -20.19 -1.36 -9.62
CA SER A 328 -19.76 -2.66 -9.14
C SER A 328 -18.24 -2.84 -9.27
N ILE A 329 -17.70 -3.89 -8.65
CA ILE A 329 -16.30 -4.24 -8.85
C ILE A 329 -15.98 -4.53 -10.33
N ASN A 330 -16.91 -5.14 -11.07
CA ASN A 330 -16.72 -5.43 -12.50
C ASN A 330 -16.64 -4.15 -13.34
N ASP A 331 -17.40 -3.11 -12.98
CA ASP A 331 -17.33 -1.81 -13.66
C ASP A 331 -15.96 -1.16 -13.43
N ILE A 332 -15.46 -1.19 -12.20
CA ILE A 332 -14.15 -0.62 -11.88
C ILE A 332 -13.01 -1.46 -12.49
N GLU A 333 -13.14 -2.79 -12.52
CA GLU A 333 -12.18 -3.66 -13.21
C GLU A 333 -12.15 -3.38 -14.72
N ARG A 334 -13.29 -3.11 -15.36
CA ARG A 334 -13.34 -2.70 -16.76
C ARG A 334 -12.62 -1.37 -16.97
N ILE A 335 -12.89 -0.35 -16.14
CA ILE A 335 -12.22 0.95 -16.18
C ILE A 335 -10.70 0.77 -15.99
N LYS A 336 -10.28 -0.05 -15.03
CA LYS A 336 -8.86 -0.39 -14.82
C LYS A 336 -8.21 -0.92 -16.10
N ASN A 337 -8.85 -1.90 -16.76
CA ASN A 337 -8.31 -2.51 -17.96
C ASN A 337 -8.23 -1.53 -19.13
N GLU A 338 -9.19 -0.61 -19.26
CA GLU A 338 -9.15 0.48 -20.25
C GLU A 338 -7.98 1.44 -19.98
N LEU A 339 -7.76 1.85 -18.70
CA LEU A 339 -6.65 2.73 -18.33
C LEU A 339 -5.28 2.06 -18.49
N ILE A 340 -5.16 0.77 -18.19
CA ILE A 340 -3.94 0.02 -18.43
C ILE A 340 -3.65 -0.03 -19.95
N ARG A 341 -4.66 -0.29 -20.78
CA ARG A 341 -4.51 -0.26 -22.25
C ARG A 341 -4.10 1.14 -22.71
N GLU A 342 -4.75 2.20 -22.23
CA GLU A 342 -4.38 3.57 -22.52
C GLU A 342 -2.91 3.86 -22.17
N ALA A 343 -2.40 3.31 -21.05
CA ALA A 343 -0.99 3.45 -20.68
C ALA A 343 -0.04 2.75 -21.68
N PHE A 344 -0.39 1.56 -22.16
CA PHE A 344 0.39 0.85 -23.19
C PHE A 344 0.40 1.60 -24.52
N ASP A 345 -0.74 2.14 -24.92
CA ASP A 345 -0.90 2.83 -26.21
C ASP A 345 -0.20 4.20 -26.23
N LYS A 346 -0.26 4.95 -25.13
CA LYS A 346 0.29 6.33 -25.04
C LYS A 346 1.75 6.38 -24.63
N HIS A 347 2.22 5.41 -23.90
CA HIS A 347 3.56 5.38 -23.29
C HIS A 347 4.30 4.07 -23.60
N PRO A 348 4.44 3.65 -24.87
CA PRO A 348 5.19 2.44 -25.19
C PRO A 348 6.67 2.62 -24.80
N SER A 349 7.31 1.54 -24.34
CA SER A 349 8.77 1.49 -24.24
C SER A 349 9.39 1.39 -25.63
N GLU A 350 10.55 2.01 -25.82
CA GLU A 350 11.36 1.90 -27.05
C GLU A 350 11.88 0.49 -27.26
#